data_dfab7679a94529adbe40fcede4d6f8f2
#
_entry.id   dfab7679a94529adbe40fcede4d6f8f2
#
_cell.length_a   1.000
_cell.length_b   1.000
_cell.length_c   1.000
_cell.angle_alpha   90.00
_cell.angle_beta   90.00
_cell.angle_gamma   90.00
#
_symmetry.space_group_name_H-M   'P 1'
#
loop_
_entity.id
_entity.type
_entity.pdbx_description
1 polymer ?
#
loop_
_entity_poly.entity_id
_entity_poly.type
_entity_poly.pdbx_seq_one_letter_code
_entity_poly.pdbx_strand_id
1 'polypeptide(L)'
;MSLTAAVPILRQGDILIVTLQGDLGDADWAKLTDDLLDRVAERRTRFAVLDLSVVDVLDSFACRTIVGLTNMVALRGPTMIVAGIQPGVAFAMVQLGATLPGVSTALDLDHALALMTHG
;
A
#
# COMPACT_ATOMS: atom_id res chain seq x y z
N MET A 1 7.04 -27.06 1.68
CA MET A 1 5.82 -26.29 1.43
C MET A 1 6.08 -24.82 1.74
N SER A 2 5.71 -23.96 0.84
CA SER A 2 5.86 -22.53 1.09
C SER A 2 4.85 -22.07 2.14
N LEU A 3 5.33 -21.27 3.10
CA LEU A 3 4.49 -20.67 4.11
C LEU A 3 4.31 -19.18 3.89
N THR A 4 4.60 -18.72 2.65
CA THR A 4 4.42 -17.32 2.30
C THR A 4 2.94 -16.98 2.40
N ALA A 5 2.61 -16.04 3.28
CA ALA A 5 1.24 -15.60 3.44
C ALA A 5 0.84 -14.74 2.25
N ALA A 6 -0.30 -15.04 1.66
CA ALA A 6 -0.84 -14.19 0.60
C ALA A 6 -1.44 -12.95 1.24
N VAL A 7 -1.06 -11.78 0.75
CA VAL A 7 -1.70 -10.53 1.16
C VAL A 7 -2.92 -10.32 0.27
N PRO A 8 -4.11 -10.20 0.85
CA PRO A 8 -5.32 -10.05 0.02
C PRO A 8 -5.31 -8.76 -0.77
N ILE A 9 -5.65 -8.85 -2.04
CA ILE A 9 -5.87 -7.70 -2.90
C ILE A 9 -7.30 -7.76 -3.36
N LEU A 10 -8.10 -6.81 -2.92
CA LEU A 10 -9.51 -6.75 -3.28
C LEU A 10 -9.69 -5.75 -4.43
N ARG A 11 -10.53 -6.12 -5.38
CA ARG A 11 -10.93 -5.19 -6.44
C ARG A 11 -12.39 -4.80 -6.24
N GLN A 12 -12.63 -3.51 -6.26
CA GLN A 12 -13.97 -2.95 -6.23
C GLN A 12 -14.07 -1.95 -7.38
N GLY A 13 -14.62 -2.40 -8.50
CA GLY A 13 -14.64 -1.58 -9.71
C GLY A 13 -13.24 -1.29 -10.21
N ASP A 14 -12.88 0.00 -10.28
CA ASP A 14 -11.56 0.46 -10.71
C ASP A 14 -10.63 0.76 -9.53
N ILE A 15 -10.97 0.27 -8.33
CA ILE A 15 -10.20 0.48 -7.10
C ILE A 15 -9.62 -0.85 -6.63
N LEU A 16 -8.33 -0.86 -6.34
CA LEU A 16 -7.67 -1.98 -5.65
C LEU A 16 -7.43 -1.60 -4.20
N ILE A 17 -7.69 -2.53 -3.30
CA ILE A 17 -7.52 -2.32 -1.87
C ILE A 17 -6.62 -3.42 -1.33
N VAL A 18 -5.49 -3.02 -0.74
CA VAL A 18 -4.53 -3.93 -0.12
C VAL A 18 -4.48 -3.60 1.36
N THR A 19 -4.82 -4.57 2.20
CA THR A 19 -4.70 -4.41 3.65
C THR A 19 -3.46 -5.17 4.10
N LEU A 20 -2.47 -4.42 4.62
CA LEU A 20 -1.28 -5.05 5.14
C LEU A 20 -1.53 -5.52 6.56
N GLN A 21 -1.19 -6.78 6.79
CA GLN A 21 -1.08 -7.32 8.14
C GLN A 21 0.31 -6.98 8.65
N GLY A 22 0.65 -7.21 9.87
CA GLY A 22 2.02 -7.04 10.35
C GLY A 22 2.93 -8.17 9.85
N ASP A 23 4.19 -8.08 10.14
CA ASP A 23 5.15 -9.19 10.05
C ASP A 23 5.24 -9.89 8.69
N LEU A 24 5.38 -9.12 7.61
CA LEU A 24 5.64 -9.69 6.30
C LEU A 24 7.13 -9.94 6.15
N GLY A 25 7.48 -11.15 5.70
CA GLY A 25 8.85 -11.48 5.33
C GLY A 25 9.18 -11.00 3.93
N ASP A 26 10.45 -11.15 3.54
CA ASP A 26 10.93 -10.69 2.24
C ASP A 26 10.16 -11.33 1.10
N ALA A 27 9.86 -12.65 1.21
CA ALA A 27 9.11 -13.34 0.17
C ALA A 27 7.68 -12.84 0.07
N ASP A 28 7.07 -12.48 1.21
CA ASP A 28 5.71 -11.93 1.22
C ASP A 28 5.66 -10.57 0.52
N TRP A 29 6.65 -9.72 0.77
CA TRP A 29 6.74 -8.42 0.13
C TRP A 29 6.96 -8.55 -1.39
N ALA A 30 7.83 -9.48 -1.80
CA ALA A 30 8.08 -9.70 -3.22
C ALA A 30 6.82 -10.19 -3.92
N LYS A 31 6.10 -11.13 -3.30
CA LYS A 31 4.86 -11.66 -3.86
C LYS A 31 3.78 -10.58 -3.94
N LEU A 32 3.64 -9.77 -2.91
CA LEU A 32 2.67 -8.67 -2.93
C LEU A 32 2.96 -7.70 -4.06
N THR A 33 4.23 -7.34 -4.23
CA THR A 33 4.63 -6.41 -5.29
C THR A 33 4.26 -6.97 -6.66
N ASP A 34 4.60 -8.22 -6.93
CA ASP A 34 4.28 -8.86 -8.20
C ASP A 34 2.78 -8.96 -8.42
N ASP A 35 2.05 -9.41 -7.41
CA ASP A 35 0.60 -9.59 -7.49
C ASP A 35 -0.10 -8.25 -7.75
N LEU A 36 0.32 -7.21 -7.04
CA LEU A 36 -0.31 -5.90 -7.18
C LEU A 36 -0.05 -5.31 -8.57
N LEU A 37 1.17 -5.41 -9.06
CA LEU A 37 1.49 -4.93 -10.41
C LEU A 37 0.73 -5.70 -11.48
N ASP A 38 0.55 -7.01 -11.30
CA ASP A 38 -0.25 -7.83 -12.21
C ASP A 38 -1.71 -7.40 -12.20
N ARG A 39 -2.27 -7.14 -11.02
CA ARG A 39 -3.66 -6.73 -10.90
C ARG A 39 -3.89 -5.35 -11.51
N VAL A 40 -2.94 -4.45 -11.36
CA VAL A 40 -3.01 -3.13 -12.00
C VAL A 40 -3.04 -3.28 -13.51
N ALA A 41 -2.30 -4.23 -14.07
CA ALA A 41 -2.20 -4.44 -15.51
C ALA A 41 -3.43 -5.12 -16.11
N GLU A 42 -4.15 -5.94 -15.33
CA GLU A 42 -5.28 -6.74 -15.84
C GLU A 42 -6.46 -5.90 -16.30
N ARG A 43 -6.73 -4.81 -15.62
CA ARG A 43 -7.92 -4.00 -15.84
C ARG A 43 -7.59 -2.56 -15.55
N ARG A 44 -8.41 -1.66 -16.11
CA ARG A 44 -8.26 -0.25 -15.78
C ARG A 44 -8.42 -0.05 -14.28
N THR A 45 -7.37 0.45 -13.66
CA THR A 45 -7.34 0.76 -12.24
C THR A 45 -7.08 2.26 -12.09
N ARG A 46 -7.98 2.96 -11.43
CA ARG A 46 -7.83 4.40 -11.19
C ARG A 46 -7.19 4.69 -9.85
N PHE A 47 -7.50 3.88 -8.86
CA PHE A 47 -7.02 4.08 -7.49
C PHE A 47 -6.51 2.78 -6.91
N ALA A 48 -5.47 2.87 -6.11
CA ALA A 48 -4.99 1.76 -5.31
C ALA A 48 -4.78 2.26 -3.89
N VAL A 49 -5.38 1.56 -2.92
CA VAL A 49 -5.29 1.91 -1.51
C VAL A 49 -4.39 0.89 -0.82
N LEU A 50 -3.42 1.38 -0.10
CA LEU A 50 -2.60 0.57 0.78
C LEU A 50 -3.01 0.91 2.21
N ASP A 51 -3.68 -0.03 2.87
CA ASP A 51 -4.22 0.19 4.21
C ASP A 51 -3.23 -0.34 5.25
N LEU A 52 -2.69 0.54 6.05
CA LEU A 52 -1.71 0.24 7.08
C LEU A 52 -2.30 0.28 8.49
N SER A 53 -3.62 0.30 8.63
CA SER A 53 -4.25 0.57 9.92
C SER A 53 -3.94 -0.46 11.00
N VAL A 54 -3.63 -1.71 10.62
CA VAL A 54 -3.26 -2.75 11.60
C VAL A 54 -1.75 -2.91 11.74
N VAL A 55 -0.97 -2.09 11.06
CA VAL A 55 0.50 -2.14 11.14
C VAL A 55 0.95 -1.15 12.21
N ASP A 56 1.57 -1.64 13.27
CA ASP A 56 2.04 -0.80 14.37
C ASP A 56 3.55 -0.65 14.41
N VAL A 57 4.29 -1.50 13.69
CA VAL A 57 5.75 -1.44 13.61
C VAL A 57 6.19 -1.67 12.18
N LEU A 58 7.06 -0.83 11.67
CA LEU A 58 7.72 -1.02 10.38
C LEU A 58 9.22 -0.91 10.55
N ASP A 59 9.95 -1.92 10.09
CA ASP A 59 11.40 -1.82 10.03
C ASP A 59 11.83 -1.05 8.77
N SER A 60 13.12 -0.79 8.65
CA SER A 60 13.63 0.01 7.53
C SER A 60 13.43 -0.67 6.18
N PHE A 61 13.52 -2.01 6.14
CA PHE A 61 13.28 -2.74 4.91
C PHE A 61 11.84 -2.61 4.44
N ALA A 62 10.89 -2.82 5.36
CA ALA A 62 9.46 -2.71 5.04
C ALA A 62 9.11 -1.28 4.60
N CYS A 63 9.66 -0.29 5.29
CA CYS A 63 9.44 1.11 4.94
C CYS A 63 9.90 1.42 3.52
N ARG A 64 11.12 1.01 3.17
CA ARG A 64 11.64 1.21 1.82
C ARG A 64 10.84 0.45 0.78
N THR A 65 10.37 -0.74 1.13
CA THR A 65 9.57 -1.56 0.22
C THR A 65 8.22 -0.89 -0.07
N ILE A 66 7.59 -0.33 0.96
CA ILE A 66 6.34 0.41 0.78
C ILE A 66 6.55 1.61 -0.15
N VAL A 67 7.61 2.38 0.09
CA VAL A 67 7.92 3.53 -0.77
C VAL A 67 8.13 3.07 -2.22
N GLY A 68 8.90 2.02 -2.43
CA GLY A 68 9.15 1.48 -3.76
C GLY A 68 7.88 0.99 -4.44
N LEU A 69 7.04 0.25 -3.69
CA LEU A 69 5.79 -0.29 -4.21
C LEU A 69 4.83 0.83 -4.63
N THR A 70 4.65 1.84 -3.79
CA THR A 70 3.77 2.96 -4.11
C THR A 70 4.25 3.70 -5.35
N ASN A 71 5.56 3.90 -5.47
CA ASN A 71 6.12 4.55 -6.65
C ASN A 71 5.92 3.71 -7.92
N MET A 72 6.13 2.40 -7.85
CA MET A 72 5.94 1.52 -8.99
C MET A 72 4.49 1.54 -9.47
N VAL A 73 3.53 1.47 -8.55
CA VAL A 73 2.12 1.49 -8.91
C VAL A 73 1.74 2.85 -9.52
N ALA A 74 2.22 3.94 -8.92
CA ALA A 74 1.92 5.28 -9.43
C ALA A 74 2.44 5.47 -10.85
N LEU A 75 3.62 4.92 -11.16
CA LEU A 75 4.18 4.99 -12.51
C LEU A 75 3.36 4.20 -13.53
N ARG A 76 2.52 3.27 -13.09
CA ARG A 76 1.65 2.49 -13.97
C ARG A 76 0.28 3.14 -14.18
N GLY A 77 0.04 4.28 -13.55
CA GLY A 77 -1.14 5.11 -13.80
C GLY A 77 -2.09 5.34 -12.64
N PRO A 78 -2.33 4.40 -11.72
CA PRO A 78 -3.28 4.62 -10.62
C PRO A 78 -2.80 5.70 -9.65
N THR A 79 -3.77 6.37 -9.04
CA THR A 79 -3.49 7.24 -7.91
C THR A 79 -3.36 6.35 -6.67
N MET A 80 -2.22 6.44 -6.00
CA MET A 80 -1.99 5.69 -4.76
C MET A 80 -2.48 6.50 -3.57
N ILE A 81 -3.17 5.80 -2.66
CA ILE A 81 -3.59 6.37 -1.39
C ILE A 81 -3.09 5.43 -0.30
N VAL A 82 -2.32 5.95 0.64
CA VAL A 82 -1.89 5.19 1.81
C VAL A 82 -2.76 5.61 2.98
N ALA A 83 -3.47 4.66 3.55
CA ALA A 83 -4.47 4.92 4.58
C ALA A 83 -4.04 4.32 5.92
N GLY A 84 -4.42 4.97 7.00
CA GLY A 84 -4.31 4.40 8.33
C GLY A 84 -2.90 4.35 8.90
N ILE A 85 -2.02 5.27 8.50
CA ILE A 85 -0.66 5.29 9.05
C ILE A 85 -0.75 5.65 10.54
N GLN A 86 -0.38 4.70 11.40
CA GLN A 86 -0.39 4.92 12.85
C GLN A 86 0.73 5.88 13.25
N PRO A 87 0.57 6.63 14.36
CA PRO A 87 1.58 7.62 14.76
C PRO A 87 2.99 7.06 14.90
N GLY A 88 3.13 5.85 15.47
CA GLY A 88 4.44 5.20 15.59
C GLY A 88 5.07 4.87 14.25
N VAL A 89 4.25 4.47 13.29
CA VAL A 89 4.70 4.18 11.93
C VAL A 89 5.10 5.47 11.22
N ALA A 90 4.29 6.51 11.37
CA ALA A 90 4.61 7.82 10.79
C ALA A 90 5.94 8.35 11.33
N PHE A 91 6.15 8.23 12.64
CA PHE A 91 7.41 8.64 13.27
C PHE A 91 8.59 7.88 12.68
N ALA A 92 8.46 6.54 12.57
CA ALA A 92 9.53 5.71 12.01
C ALA A 92 9.84 6.11 10.55
N MET A 93 8.82 6.39 9.75
CA MET A 93 9.01 6.80 8.37
C MET A 93 9.79 8.12 8.29
N VAL A 94 9.45 9.08 9.14
CA VAL A 94 10.16 10.36 9.17
C VAL A 94 11.63 10.15 9.58
N GLN A 95 11.88 9.31 10.59
CA GLN A 95 13.23 9.02 11.05
C GLN A 95 14.07 8.35 9.97
N LEU A 96 13.44 7.53 9.13
CA LEU A 96 14.13 6.83 8.05
C LEU A 96 14.24 7.67 6.77
N GLY A 97 13.73 8.89 6.79
CA GLY A 97 13.74 9.74 5.61
C GLY A 97 12.82 9.24 4.49
N ALA A 98 11.83 8.42 4.84
CA ALA A 98 10.90 7.90 3.84
C ALA A 98 9.93 8.99 3.44
N THR A 99 9.85 9.25 2.13
CA THR A 99 8.90 10.20 1.58
C THR A 99 8.00 9.49 0.58
N LEU A 100 6.78 9.98 0.43
CA LEU A 100 5.80 9.40 -0.48
C LEU A 100 5.37 10.46 -1.50
N PRO A 101 6.27 10.86 -2.41
CA PRO A 101 5.95 11.91 -3.38
C PRO A 101 4.84 11.45 -4.31
N GLY A 102 3.85 12.32 -4.52
CA GLY A 102 2.73 12.00 -5.40
C GLY A 102 1.73 11.00 -4.82
N VAL A 103 1.88 10.64 -3.56
CA VAL A 103 0.98 9.71 -2.88
C VAL A 103 0.10 10.49 -1.92
N SER A 104 -1.21 10.27 -2.01
CA SER A 104 -2.15 10.85 -1.06
C SER A 104 -2.22 9.99 0.19
N THR A 105 -2.51 10.60 1.32
CA THR A 105 -2.70 9.87 2.57
C THR A 105 -4.12 10.08 3.08
N ALA A 106 -4.61 9.12 3.83
CA ALA A 106 -5.94 9.17 4.42
C ALA A 106 -5.89 8.63 5.84
N LEU A 107 -6.82 9.05 6.67
CA LEU A 107 -6.87 8.61 8.07
C LEU A 107 -7.21 7.13 8.19
N ASP A 108 -8.09 6.64 7.32
CA ASP A 108 -8.51 5.25 7.30
C ASP A 108 -9.07 4.93 5.92
N LEU A 109 -9.56 3.71 5.75
CA LEU A 109 -10.10 3.28 4.47
C LEU A 109 -11.34 4.08 4.07
N ASP A 110 -12.23 4.38 5.02
CA ASP A 110 -13.42 5.18 4.72
C ASP A 110 -13.04 6.56 4.20
N HIS A 111 -12.06 7.20 4.81
CA HIS A 111 -11.55 8.49 4.36
C HIS A 111 -10.96 8.37 2.95
N ALA A 112 -10.20 7.30 2.70
CA ALA A 112 -9.63 7.06 1.37
C ALA A 112 -10.71 6.94 0.31
N LEU A 113 -11.77 6.17 0.58
CA LEU A 113 -12.89 6.03 -0.35
C LEU A 113 -13.62 7.35 -0.58
N ALA A 114 -13.75 8.17 0.46
CA ALA A 114 -14.37 9.49 0.32
C ALA A 114 -13.55 10.41 -0.57
N LEU A 115 -12.22 10.34 -0.51
CA LEU A 115 -11.36 11.13 -1.38
C LEU A 115 -11.57 10.76 -2.85
N MET A 116 -11.84 9.51 -3.13
CA MET A 116 -12.06 9.03 -4.51
C MET A 116 -13.36 9.53 -5.09
N THR A 117 -14.42 9.64 -4.28
CA THR A 117 -15.73 10.08 -4.75
C THR A 117 -15.77 11.58 -5.01
N HIS A 118 -14.89 12.35 -4.38
CA HIS A 118 -14.84 13.80 -4.52
C HIS A 118 -13.65 14.27 -5.36
N GLY A 119 -12.82 13.34 -5.76
CA GLY A 119 -11.65 13.65 -6.59
C GLY A 119 -11.93 13.51 -8.08
#